data_bb0467b0143762aaea4e96ac68e3d9cc
#
_entry.id   bb0467b0143762aaea4e96ac68e3d9cc
#
_cell.length_a   1.000
_cell.length_b   1.000
_cell.length_c   1.000
_cell.angle_alpha   90.00
_cell.angle_beta   90.00
_cell.angle_gamma   90.00
#
_symmetry.space_group_name_H-M   'P 1'
#
loop_
_entity.id
_entity.type
_entity.pdbx_description
1 polymer ?
#
loop_
_entity_poly.entity_id
_entity_poly.type
_entity_poly.pdbx_seq_one_letter_code
_entity_poly.pdbx_strand_id
1 'polypeptide(L)'
;MAKKPGKKLEDITKKFGDERKKALDDALKSIEKDFGKGAVMRLGERAEQKVQVMSSGSLSIDIALGAGGYPKGRIIEIYGPESSGKTTVALHAVAQAQKDGGIAAFIDAEHALDPAYAAALGVNIDELLLSQPDSGEQGLEIAGKLIDSGAVDLIVVDSVAALVPRAEIDGDIGDSHVGLQARMMSQAMRKLGASINKTKTVAIFINQLREKVGVMFGNPETTPGGRALKFYASVRMDVRGNTQIKGTGDKKDQNVGKETKVKIVKNKVAPPFKEAVVEIMYGEGISRTGELIEIGSNLGIIQKAGAWYSYNGEKIGQGSENAKKFLADNPAIFDEIDRKIRVHYGLIEADGVEEVATEEAPVVAEEIQDVILDLDGGIELED
;
A
#
# COMPACT_ATOMS: atom_id res chain seq x y z
N MET A 1 -26.79 -65.70 -12.08
CA MET A 1 -25.74 -65.01 -11.29
C MET A 1 -25.06 -63.94 -12.13
N ALA A 2 -25.45 -62.67 -11.99
CA ALA A 2 -24.91 -61.56 -12.75
C ALA A 2 -23.60 -61.06 -12.05
N LYS A 3 -22.48 -61.04 -12.77
CA LYS A 3 -21.20 -60.54 -12.31
C LYS A 3 -21.30 -59.00 -12.16
N LYS A 4 -20.97 -58.48 -10.96
CA LYS A 4 -20.88 -57.04 -10.67
C LYS A 4 -19.86 -56.34 -11.57
N PRO A 5 -20.19 -55.31 -12.35
CA PRO A 5 -19.24 -54.60 -13.22
C PRO A 5 -18.38 -53.55 -12.50
N GLY A 6 -18.53 -53.33 -11.18
CA GLY A 6 -17.91 -52.17 -10.48
C GLY A 6 -16.38 -52.26 -10.30
N LYS A 7 -15.84 -53.44 -10.05
CA LYS A 7 -14.42 -53.58 -9.66
C LYS A 7 -13.43 -53.27 -10.78
N LYS A 8 -13.79 -53.50 -12.04
CA LYS A 8 -12.91 -53.30 -13.21
C LYS A 8 -12.79 -51.86 -13.61
N LEU A 9 -13.83 -51.05 -13.36
CA LEU A 9 -13.79 -49.59 -13.60
C LEU A 9 -12.97 -48.84 -12.52
N GLU A 10 -13.10 -49.23 -11.25
CA GLU A 10 -12.32 -48.66 -10.14
C GLU A 10 -10.81 -48.95 -10.30
N ASP A 11 -10.42 -50.12 -10.75
CA ASP A 11 -9.01 -50.48 -11.00
C ASP A 11 -8.44 -49.69 -12.19
N ILE A 12 -9.23 -49.43 -13.23
CA ILE A 12 -8.81 -48.62 -14.39
C ILE A 12 -8.66 -47.16 -14.00
N THR A 13 -9.61 -46.59 -13.27
CA THR A 13 -9.53 -45.16 -12.80
C THR A 13 -8.36 -44.95 -11.82
N LYS A 14 -8.06 -45.93 -10.97
CA LYS A 14 -6.92 -45.87 -10.05
C LYS A 14 -5.59 -45.95 -10.82
N LYS A 15 -5.49 -46.84 -11.80
CA LYS A 15 -4.30 -46.97 -12.65
C LYS A 15 -4.02 -45.73 -13.48
N PHE A 16 -5.05 -45.10 -14.08
CA PHE A 16 -4.93 -43.81 -14.77
C PHE A 16 -4.52 -42.67 -13.80
N GLY A 17 -4.98 -42.72 -12.55
CA GLY A 17 -4.57 -41.78 -11.50
C GLY A 17 -3.09 -41.91 -11.14
N ASP A 18 -2.60 -43.12 -11.02
CA ASP A 18 -1.20 -43.40 -10.67
C ASP A 18 -0.23 -43.07 -11.82
N GLU A 19 -0.60 -43.37 -13.07
CA GLU A 19 0.18 -43.01 -14.26
C GLU A 19 0.27 -41.49 -14.43
N ARG A 20 -0.82 -40.77 -14.17
CA ARG A 20 -0.82 -39.27 -14.19
C ARG A 20 0.06 -38.70 -13.09
N LYS A 21 0.00 -39.22 -11.87
CA LYS A 21 0.85 -38.77 -10.77
C LYS A 21 2.33 -38.98 -11.11
N LYS A 22 2.70 -40.17 -11.63
CA LYS A 22 4.07 -40.45 -12.03
C LYS A 22 4.56 -39.52 -13.13
N ALA A 23 3.75 -39.30 -14.16
CA ALA A 23 4.08 -38.35 -15.23
C ALA A 23 4.26 -36.90 -14.71
N LEU A 24 3.43 -36.46 -13.74
CA LEU A 24 3.59 -35.18 -13.09
C LEU A 24 4.87 -35.08 -12.26
N ASP A 25 5.18 -36.11 -11.46
CA ASP A 25 6.39 -36.13 -10.65
C ASP A 25 7.66 -36.13 -11.52
N ASP A 26 7.65 -36.84 -12.64
CA ASP A 26 8.76 -36.84 -13.60
C ASP A 26 8.92 -35.47 -14.29
N ALA A 27 7.81 -34.82 -14.63
CA ALA A 27 7.81 -33.46 -15.17
C ALA A 27 8.34 -32.45 -14.13
N LEU A 28 7.91 -32.52 -12.87
CA LEU A 28 8.38 -31.65 -11.79
C LEU A 28 9.89 -31.81 -11.56
N LYS A 29 10.41 -33.05 -11.55
CA LYS A 29 11.85 -33.30 -11.44
C LYS A 29 12.64 -32.74 -12.61
N SER A 30 12.12 -32.86 -13.84
CA SER A 30 12.75 -32.25 -15.02
C SER A 30 12.80 -30.73 -14.92
N ILE A 31 11.69 -30.10 -14.52
CA ILE A 31 11.62 -28.64 -14.33
C ILE A 31 12.61 -28.21 -13.23
N GLU A 32 12.66 -28.93 -12.11
CA GLU A 32 13.60 -28.60 -11.03
C GLU A 32 15.07 -28.73 -11.49
N LYS A 33 15.38 -29.70 -12.34
CA LYS A 33 16.72 -29.90 -12.91
C LYS A 33 17.08 -28.76 -13.90
N ASP A 34 16.13 -28.32 -14.74
CA ASP A 34 16.37 -27.38 -15.81
C ASP A 34 16.32 -25.92 -15.32
N PHE A 35 15.46 -25.62 -14.34
CA PHE A 35 15.15 -24.25 -13.87
C PHE A 35 15.48 -24.00 -12.39
N GLY A 36 15.91 -25.03 -11.65
CA GLY A 36 16.26 -24.93 -10.24
C GLY A 36 15.09 -25.19 -9.28
N LYS A 37 15.45 -25.40 -8.00
CA LYS A 37 14.47 -25.61 -6.92
C LYS A 37 13.51 -24.43 -6.78
N GLY A 38 12.21 -24.73 -6.66
CA GLY A 38 11.18 -23.70 -6.49
C GLY A 38 10.66 -23.09 -7.80
N ALA A 39 11.13 -23.56 -8.98
CA ALA A 39 10.56 -23.13 -10.26
C ALA A 39 9.07 -23.45 -10.39
N VAL A 40 8.64 -24.58 -9.80
CA VAL A 40 7.23 -24.95 -9.61
C VAL A 40 7.03 -25.36 -8.16
N MET A 41 6.02 -24.83 -7.50
CA MET A 41 5.64 -25.16 -6.14
C MET A 41 4.13 -25.26 -6.00
N ARG A 42 3.64 -26.00 -5.04
CA ARG A 42 2.22 -26.06 -4.72
C ARG A 42 1.82 -24.77 -3.98
N LEU A 43 0.67 -24.20 -4.32
CA LEU A 43 0.22 -22.95 -3.71
C LEU A 43 0.09 -23.05 -2.17
N GLY A 44 -0.29 -24.22 -1.63
CA GLY A 44 -0.37 -24.46 -0.19
C GLY A 44 0.97 -24.29 0.54
N GLU A 45 2.07 -24.71 -0.08
CA GLU A 45 3.43 -24.53 0.47
C GLU A 45 3.84 -23.05 0.55
N ARG A 46 3.23 -22.19 -0.27
CA ARG A 46 3.44 -20.74 -0.28
C ARG A 46 2.49 -19.99 0.64
N ALA A 47 1.34 -20.56 0.98
CA ALA A 47 0.31 -19.93 1.80
C ALA A 47 0.77 -19.71 3.25
N GLU A 48 1.74 -20.46 3.74
CA GLU A 48 2.35 -20.29 5.06
C GLU A 48 3.34 -19.11 5.13
N GLN A 49 3.79 -18.57 3.98
CA GLN A 49 4.67 -17.41 3.96
C GLN A 49 3.85 -16.11 4.05
N LYS A 50 3.87 -15.47 5.23
CA LYS A 50 3.35 -14.10 5.39
C LYS A 50 4.01 -13.18 4.35
N VAL A 51 3.23 -12.30 3.75
CA VAL A 51 3.75 -11.28 2.82
C VAL A 51 4.69 -10.37 3.58
N GLN A 52 5.96 -10.31 3.16
CA GLN A 52 6.90 -9.36 3.73
C GLN A 52 6.47 -7.94 3.36
N VAL A 53 6.44 -7.06 4.35
CA VAL A 53 6.03 -5.66 4.18
C VAL A 53 7.08 -4.72 4.75
N MET A 54 7.00 -3.47 4.34
CA MET A 54 7.68 -2.31 4.89
C MET A 54 6.61 -1.33 5.37
N SER A 55 6.69 -0.86 6.60
CA SER A 55 5.73 0.12 7.11
C SER A 55 5.72 1.39 6.25
N SER A 56 4.56 1.98 6.09
CA SER A 56 4.40 3.26 5.39
C SER A 56 4.87 4.47 6.22
N GLY A 57 5.18 4.26 7.50
CA GLY A 57 5.44 5.34 8.47
C GLY A 57 4.16 5.90 9.11
N SER A 58 2.98 5.47 8.66
CA SER A 58 1.66 5.83 9.21
C SER A 58 0.91 4.56 9.64
N LEU A 59 0.48 4.53 10.89
CA LEU A 59 -0.26 3.39 11.43
C LEU A 59 -1.61 3.22 10.74
N SER A 60 -2.32 4.31 10.48
CA SER A 60 -3.61 4.30 9.77
C SER A 60 -3.49 3.73 8.36
N ILE A 61 -2.43 4.12 7.63
CA ILE A 61 -2.17 3.60 6.28
C ILE A 61 -1.79 2.12 6.35
N ASP A 62 -0.95 1.71 7.30
CA ASP A 62 -0.54 0.31 7.48
C ASP A 62 -1.75 -0.59 7.75
N ILE A 63 -2.71 -0.12 8.59
CA ILE A 63 -4.00 -0.81 8.86
C ILE A 63 -4.85 -0.87 7.59
N ALA A 64 -4.96 0.22 6.83
CA ALA A 64 -5.74 0.25 5.60
C ALA A 64 -5.17 -0.65 4.52
N LEU A 65 -3.84 -0.78 4.44
CA LEU A 65 -3.14 -1.72 3.55
C LEU A 65 -3.44 -3.18 3.91
N GLY A 66 -3.83 -3.47 5.14
CA GLY A 66 -4.31 -4.77 5.59
C GLY A 66 -3.23 -5.84 5.76
N ALA A 67 -2.06 -5.65 5.16
CA ALA A 67 -0.88 -6.50 5.33
C ALA A 67 0.14 -5.88 6.32
N GLY A 68 -0.14 -4.68 6.85
CA GLY A 68 0.72 -3.98 7.81
C GLY A 68 1.78 -3.08 7.18
N GLY A 69 1.69 -2.81 5.88
CA GLY A 69 2.62 -1.94 5.17
C GLY A 69 2.65 -2.20 3.67
N TYR A 70 3.60 -1.57 3.00
CA TYR A 70 3.86 -1.77 1.58
C TYR A 70 4.47 -3.15 1.32
N PRO A 71 3.89 -3.98 0.43
CA PRO A 71 4.43 -5.30 0.14
C PRO A 71 5.80 -5.20 -0.53
N LYS A 72 6.82 -5.87 0.04
CA LYS A 72 8.16 -5.95 -0.54
C LYS A 72 8.16 -6.68 -1.88
N GLY A 73 8.99 -6.23 -2.79
CA GLY A 73 9.08 -6.77 -4.15
C GLY A 73 7.89 -6.39 -5.03
N ARG A 74 7.21 -5.29 -4.75
CA ARG A 74 5.99 -4.85 -5.45
C ARG A 74 6.04 -3.39 -5.85
N ILE A 75 5.26 -3.08 -6.89
CA ILE A 75 5.02 -1.73 -7.37
C ILE A 75 3.78 -1.19 -6.68
N ILE A 76 3.90 0.03 -6.14
CA ILE A 76 2.84 0.82 -5.52
C ILE A 76 2.64 2.09 -6.35
N GLU A 77 1.40 2.43 -6.68
CA GLU A 77 1.05 3.72 -7.27
C GLU A 77 0.33 4.58 -6.22
N ILE A 78 0.87 5.76 -5.93
CA ILE A 78 0.24 6.79 -5.10
C ILE A 78 -0.19 7.91 -6.03
N TYR A 79 -1.50 8.18 -6.12
CA TYR A 79 -2.00 9.20 -7.02
C TYR A 79 -3.07 10.07 -6.35
N GLY A 80 -3.31 11.24 -6.90
CA GLY A 80 -4.31 12.19 -6.39
C GLY A 80 -4.11 13.58 -6.98
N PRO A 81 -4.99 14.52 -6.61
CA PRO A 81 -4.87 15.92 -7.02
C PRO A 81 -3.55 16.54 -6.58
N GLU A 82 -3.22 17.68 -7.14
CA GLU A 82 -2.09 18.48 -6.69
C GLU A 82 -2.26 18.87 -5.21
N SER A 83 -1.13 18.99 -4.50
CA SER A 83 -1.11 19.35 -3.08
C SER A 83 -1.94 18.43 -2.16
N SER A 84 -2.28 17.19 -2.59
CA SER A 84 -3.04 16.25 -1.75
C SER A 84 -2.21 15.56 -0.66
N GLY A 85 -0.89 15.67 -0.68
CA GLY A 85 0.02 15.03 0.29
C GLY A 85 0.70 13.75 -0.20
N LYS A 86 0.70 13.48 -1.52
CA LYS A 86 1.33 12.29 -2.12
C LYS A 86 2.80 12.16 -1.77
N THR A 87 3.58 13.21 -2.03
CA THR A 87 5.01 13.27 -1.71
C THR A 87 5.26 13.14 -0.22
N THR A 88 4.43 13.75 0.64
CA THR A 88 4.50 13.60 2.10
C THR A 88 4.35 12.14 2.53
N VAL A 89 3.33 11.43 1.99
CA VAL A 89 3.13 9.99 2.27
C VAL A 89 4.34 9.16 1.82
N ALA A 90 4.92 9.46 0.65
CA ALA A 90 6.11 8.77 0.16
C ALA A 90 7.36 9.06 1.00
N LEU A 91 7.55 10.32 1.45
CA LEU A 91 8.69 10.69 2.31
C LEU A 91 8.61 10.05 3.70
N HIS A 92 7.40 9.86 4.26
CA HIS A 92 7.25 9.08 5.50
C HIS A 92 7.68 7.61 5.30
N ALA A 93 7.41 7.02 4.13
CA ALA A 93 7.90 5.69 3.80
C ALA A 93 9.44 5.67 3.68
N VAL A 94 10.04 6.72 3.11
CA VAL A 94 11.51 6.88 3.04
C VAL A 94 12.10 6.95 4.45
N ALA A 95 11.58 7.82 5.30
CA ALA A 95 12.02 7.97 6.68
C ALA A 95 11.90 6.65 7.46
N GLN A 96 10.81 5.92 7.26
CA GLN A 96 10.60 4.63 7.92
C GLN A 96 11.56 3.56 7.39
N ALA A 97 11.79 3.49 6.08
CA ALA A 97 12.75 2.56 5.49
C ALA A 97 14.17 2.77 6.05
N GLN A 98 14.61 4.03 6.16
CA GLN A 98 15.90 4.37 6.75
C GLN A 98 15.95 4.06 8.25
N LYS A 99 14.88 4.34 9.00
CA LYS A 99 14.77 3.99 10.43
C LYS A 99 14.91 2.49 10.67
N ASP A 100 14.42 1.66 9.76
CA ASP A 100 14.52 0.20 9.79
C ASP A 100 15.90 -0.30 9.27
N GLY A 101 16.84 0.60 8.99
CA GLY A 101 18.20 0.29 8.50
C GLY A 101 18.28 0.01 7.01
N GLY A 102 17.21 0.29 6.25
CA GLY A 102 17.16 0.11 4.79
C GLY A 102 17.69 1.31 4.01
N ILE A 103 18.08 1.06 2.76
CA ILE A 103 18.55 2.08 1.82
C ILE A 103 17.38 2.54 0.95
N ALA A 104 17.18 3.87 0.89
CA ALA A 104 16.16 4.49 0.07
C ALA A 104 16.76 5.34 -1.06
N ALA A 105 16.08 5.33 -2.22
CA ALA A 105 16.41 6.18 -3.35
C ALA A 105 15.19 6.99 -3.79
N PHE A 106 15.41 8.21 -4.25
CA PHE A 106 14.38 9.13 -4.71
C PHE A 106 14.73 9.65 -6.11
N ILE A 107 13.89 9.37 -7.08
CA ILE A 107 14.02 9.90 -8.45
C ILE A 107 13.07 11.09 -8.55
N ASP A 108 13.62 12.28 -8.41
CA ASP A 108 12.90 13.56 -8.43
C ASP A 108 12.86 14.13 -9.87
N ALA A 109 11.85 13.68 -10.63
CA ALA A 109 11.64 14.16 -12.00
C ALA A 109 10.96 15.54 -12.06
N GLU A 110 10.38 16.00 -10.94
CA GLU A 110 9.79 17.34 -10.83
C GLU A 110 10.81 18.41 -10.39
N HIS A 111 12.00 17.99 -9.92
CA HIS A 111 13.03 18.87 -9.35
C HIS A 111 12.51 19.74 -8.19
N ALA A 112 11.59 19.18 -7.40
CA ALA A 112 10.82 19.91 -6.40
C ALA A 112 11.00 19.39 -4.96
N LEU A 113 11.90 18.42 -4.73
CA LEU A 113 12.16 17.89 -3.41
C LEU A 113 12.87 18.93 -2.55
N ASP A 114 12.22 19.35 -1.47
CA ASP A 114 12.80 20.24 -0.46
C ASP A 114 13.52 19.40 0.61
N PRO A 115 14.86 19.53 0.73
CA PRO A 115 15.64 18.80 1.73
C PRO A 115 15.26 19.16 3.18
N ALA A 116 14.90 20.43 3.43
CA ALA A 116 14.52 20.87 4.77
C ALA A 116 13.19 20.24 5.20
N TYR A 117 12.24 20.17 4.27
CA TYR A 117 10.96 19.47 4.49
C TYR A 117 11.17 17.96 4.68
N ALA A 118 11.99 17.32 3.84
CA ALA A 118 12.30 15.90 3.98
C ALA A 118 12.93 15.60 5.36
N ALA A 119 13.88 16.40 5.80
CA ALA A 119 14.50 16.27 7.12
C ALA A 119 13.49 16.45 8.27
N ALA A 120 12.56 17.40 8.15
CA ALA A 120 11.49 17.61 9.12
C ALA A 120 10.55 16.40 9.25
N LEU A 121 10.37 15.61 8.18
CA LEU A 121 9.61 14.36 8.19
C LEU A 121 10.42 13.16 8.75
N GLY A 122 11.68 13.37 9.13
CA GLY A 122 12.56 12.34 9.69
C GLY A 122 13.42 11.60 8.65
N VAL A 123 13.48 12.10 7.41
CA VAL A 123 14.40 11.57 6.41
C VAL A 123 15.85 11.95 6.75
N ASN A 124 16.73 10.98 6.80
CA ASN A 124 18.17 11.22 6.81
C ASN A 124 18.62 11.64 5.41
N ILE A 125 18.75 12.94 5.20
CA ILE A 125 19.07 13.54 3.89
C ILE A 125 20.49 13.21 3.42
N ASP A 126 21.41 12.93 4.34
CA ASP A 126 22.80 12.58 4.02
C ASP A 126 22.93 11.16 3.45
N GLU A 127 21.96 10.28 3.74
CA GLU A 127 21.92 8.89 3.26
C GLU A 127 20.90 8.65 2.16
N LEU A 128 20.04 9.62 1.85
CA LEU A 128 19.08 9.49 0.78
C LEU A 128 19.74 9.59 -0.59
N LEU A 129 19.63 8.54 -1.40
CA LEU A 129 20.11 8.58 -2.79
C LEU A 129 19.14 9.40 -3.63
N LEU A 130 19.53 10.59 -4.04
CA LEU A 130 18.74 11.49 -4.89
C LEU A 130 19.24 11.49 -6.32
N SER A 131 18.31 11.36 -7.27
CA SER A 131 18.58 11.53 -8.70
C SER A 131 17.56 12.48 -9.31
N GLN A 132 18.04 13.47 -10.07
CA GLN A 132 17.23 14.43 -10.82
C GLN A 132 17.52 14.26 -12.31
N PRO A 133 16.79 13.38 -13.00
CA PRO A 133 17.07 13.01 -14.39
C PRO A 133 16.59 14.07 -15.39
N ASP A 134 17.32 14.22 -16.51
CA ASP A 134 16.94 15.11 -17.59
C ASP A 134 15.84 14.56 -18.50
N SER A 135 15.60 13.23 -18.47
CA SER A 135 14.55 12.58 -19.27
C SER A 135 13.93 11.39 -18.51
N GLY A 136 12.72 11.00 -18.93
CA GLY A 136 12.01 9.87 -18.36
C GLY A 136 12.76 8.55 -18.51
N GLU A 137 13.41 8.33 -19.67
CA GLU A 137 14.25 7.15 -19.90
C GLU A 137 15.41 7.09 -18.92
N GLN A 138 16.11 8.22 -18.71
CA GLN A 138 17.24 8.30 -17.78
C GLN A 138 16.80 7.98 -16.36
N GLY A 139 15.68 8.57 -15.89
CA GLY A 139 15.15 8.31 -14.54
C GLY A 139 14.77 6.85 -14.31
N LEU A 140 14.11 6.24 -15.30
CA LEU A 140 13.71 4.83 -15.23
C LEU A 140 14.89 3.87 -15.36
N GLU A 141 15.95 4.22 -16.11
CA GLU A 141 17.17 3.42 -16.20
C GLU A 141 17.99 3.51 -14.90
N ILE A 142 18.11 4.69 -14.30
CA ILE A 142 18.76 4.86 -12.99
C ILE A 142 18.02 4.04 -11.94
N ALA A 143 16.68 4.15 -11.89
CA ALA A 143 15.84 3.35 -11.02
C ALA A 143 16.10 1.85 -11.22
N GLY A 144 16.17 1.40 -12.48
CA GLY A 144 16.45 0.00 -12.82
C GLY A 144 17.80 -0.48 -12.30
N LYS A 145 18.86 0.31 -12.50
CA LYS A 145 20.21 -0.04 -12.01
C LYS A 145 20.27 -0.13 -10.49
N LEU A 146 19.61 0.80 -9.79
CA LEU A 146 19.52 0.77 -8.31
C LEU A 146 18.78 -0.47 -7.83
N ILE A 147 17.65 -0.81 -8.45
CA ILE A 147 16.89 -2.02 -8.12
C ILE A 147 17.71 -3.29 -8.42
N ASP A 148 18.35 -3.36 -9.58
CA ASP A 148 19.13 -4.54 -10.00
C ASP A 148 20.34 -4.80 -9.10
N SER A 149 20.86 -3.78 -8.42
CA SER A 149 21.92 -3.93 -7.41
C SER A 149 21.51 -4.80 -6.22
N GLY A 150 20.21 -4.86 -5.92
CA GLY A 150 19.66 -5.56 -4.76
C GLY A 150 19.97 -4.90 -3.41
N ALA A 151 20.58 -3.71 -3.42
CA ALA A 151 20.95 -2.99 -2.20
C ALA A 151 19.89 -1.99 -1.74
N VAL A 152 18.92 -1.64 -2.61
CA VAL A 152 17.92 -0.60 -2.32
C VAL A 152 16.61 -1.25 -1.88
N ASP A 153 16.15 -0.91 -0.67
CA ASP A 153 14.89 -1.42 -0.10
C ASP A 153 13.67 -0.66 -0.61
N LEU A 154 13.81 0.65 -0.80
CA LEU A 154 12.75 1.54 -1.28
C LEU A 154 13.25 2.43 -2.41
N ILE A 155 12.49 2.51 -3.49
CA ILE A 155 12.67 3.52 -4.52
C ILE A 155 11.37 4.29 -4.73
N VAL A 156 11.48 5.62 -4.76
CA VAL A 156 10.36 6.54 -5.06
C VAL A 156 10.65 7.23 -6.39
N VAL A 157 9.64 7.32 -7.24
CA VAL A 157 9.67 8.10 -8.51
C VAL A 157 8.60 9.19 -8.41
N ASP A 158 9.02 10.43 -8.31
CA ASP A 158 8.13 11.62 -8.17
C ASP A 158 8.40 12.61 -9.31
N SER A 159 7.53 12.75 -10.27
CA SER A 159 6.32 11.98 -10.50
C SER A 159 6.33 11.37 -11.92
N VAL A 160 5.50 10.34 -12.14
CA VAL A 160 5.30 9.77 -13.49
C VAL A 160 4.87 10.82 -14.50
N ALA A 161 4.10 11.84 -14.07
CA ALA A 161 3.65 12.93 -14.94
C ALA A 161 4.82 13.76 -15.50
N ALA A 162 5.93 13.86 -14.76
CA ALA A 162 7.12 14.62 -15.11
C ALA A 162 8.16 13.80 -15.89
N LEU A 163 7.96 12.48 -16.06
CA LEU A 163 8.83 11.65 -16.88
C LEU A 163 8.59 11.93 -18.37
N VAL A 164 9.26 12.95 -18.90
CA VAL A 164 9.17 13.34 -20.31
C VAL A 164 10.10 12.47 -21.14
N PRO A 165 9.61 11.83 -22.23
CA PRO A 165 10.45 11.09 -23.16
C PRO A 165 11.50 11.98 -23.82
N ARG A 166 12.72 11.47 -24.01
CA ARG A 166 13.81 12.22 -24.66
C ARG A 166 13.41 12.75 -26.04
N ALA A 167 12.71 11.93 -26.83
CA ALA A 167 12.26 12.34 -28.16
C ALA A 167 11.25 13.50 -28.13
N GLU A 168 10.57 13.72 -27.00
CA GLU A 168 9.69 14.90 -26.79
C GLU A 168 10.51 16.12 -26.38
N ILE A 169 11.60 15.92 -25.61
CA ILE A 169 12.52 17.00 -25.20
C ILE A 169 13.31 17.52 -26.40
N ASP A 170 13.77 16.63 -27.27
CA ASP A 170 14.58 16.94 -28.45
C ASP A 170 13.74 17.47 -29.63
N GLY A 171 12.40 17.37 -29.58
CA GLY A 171 11.47 17.85 -30.60
C GLY A 171 11.16 19.36 -30.49
N ASP A 172 10.53 19.90 -31.52
CA ASP A 172 10.11 21.30 -31.54
C ASP A 172 8.82 21.51 -30.72
N ILE A 173 8.65 22.72 -30.15
CA ILE A 173 7.43 23.10 -29.44
C ILE A 173 6.25 23.07 -30.43
N GLY A 174 5.27 22.20 -30.15
CA GLY A 174 4.10 22.00 -30.99
C GLY A 174 4.07 20.69 -31.74
N ASP A 175 5.16 19.90 -31.71
CA ASP A 175 5.19 18.56 -32.25
C ASP A 175 4.25 17.61 -31.52
N SER A 176 3.67 16.68 -32.27
CA SER A 176 2.75 15.68 -31.69
C SER A 176 3.51 14.44 -31.24
N HIS A 177 3.63 14.28 -29.92
CA HIS A 177 4.32 13.13 -29.30
C HIS A 177 3.36 12.14 -28.65
N VAL A 178 2.19 11.92 -29.26
CA VAL A 178 1.11 11.09 -28.70
C VAL A 178 1.59 9.68 -28.36
N GLY A 179 1.44 9.32 -27.10
CA GLY A 179 1.67 7.97 -26.60
C GLY A 179 3.12 7.58 -26.34
N LEU A 180 4.11 8.46 -26.52
CA LEU A 180 5.52 8.15 -26.25
C LEU A 180 5.73 7.82 -24.76
N GLN A 181 5.22 8.64 -23.84
CA GLN A 181 5.28 8.39 -22.41
C GLN A 181 4.62 7.04 -22.01
N ALA A 182 3.49 6.71 -22.61
CA ALA A 182 2.82 5.45 -22.33
C ALA A 182 3.62 4.23 -22.85
N ARG A 183 4.33 4.35 -23.98
CA ARG A 183 5.21 3.31 -24.51
C ARG A 183 6.43 3.13 -23.61
N MET A 184 7.09 4.23 -23.21
CA MET A 184 8.22 4.24 -22.29
C MET A 184 7.83 3.57 -20.95
N MET A 185 6.74 3.99 -20.34
CA MET A 185 6.23 3.39 -19.10
C MET A 185 5.90 1.91 -19.27
N SER A 186 5.30 1.50 -20.38
CA SER A 186 5.01 0.10 -20.65
C SER A 186 6.28 -0.75 -20.75
N GLN A 187 7.34 -0.22 -21.37
CA GLN A 187 8.62 -0.88 -21.46
C GLN A 187 9.31 -0.96 -20.09
N ALA A 188 9.32 0.14 -19.34
CA ALA A 188 9.88 0.20 -18.00
C ALA A 188 9.21 -0.80 -17.06
N MET A 189 7.88 -0.85 -17.01
CA MET A 189 7.16 -1.78 -16.13
C MET A 189 7.49 -3.25 -16.42
N ARG A 190 7.70 -3.62 -17.70
CA ARG A 190 8.13 -4.98 -18.06
C ARG A 190 9.54 -5.30 -17.57
N LYS A 191 10.47 -4.34 -17.66
CA LYS A 191 11.85 -4.52 -17.19
C LYS A 191 11.93 -4.54 -15.67
N LEU A 192 11.39 -3.51 -15.03
CA LEU A 192 11.47 -3.32 -13.57
C LEU A 192 10.71 -4.36 -12.77
N GLY A 193 9.56 -4.82 -13.27
CA GLY A 193 8.67 -5.71 -12.51
C GLY A 193 9.33 -7.03 -12.08
N ALA A 194 10.16 -7.63 -12.93
CA ALA A 194 10.89 -8.86 -12.61
C ALA A 194 12.00 -8.60 -11.59
N SER A 195 12.78 -7.54 -11.77
CA SER A 195 13.86 -7.14 -10.87
C SER A 195 13.33 -6.77 -9.48
N ILE A 196 12.31 -5.94 -9.41
CA ILE A 196 11.64 -5.54 -8.16
C ILE A 196 11.20 -6.77 -7.35
N ASN A 197 10.57 -7.76 -8.00
CA ASN A 197 10.14 -8.97 -7.30
C ASN A 197 11.34 -9.79 -6.78
N LYS A 198 12.42 -9.89 -7.57
CA LYS A 198 13.63 -10.64 -7.23
C LYS A 198 14.39 -9.99 -6.06
N THR A 199 14.59 -8.69 -6.11
CA THR A 199 15.37 -7.94 -5.11
C THR A 199 14.59 -7.58 -3.85
N LYS A 200 13.25 -7.78 -3.88
CA LYS A 200 12.32 -7.39 -2.79
C LYS A 200 12.24 -5.89 -2.53
N THR A 201 12.71 -5.07 -3.45
CA THR A 201 12.59 -3.62 -3.40
C THR A 201 11.12 -3.20 -3.42
N VAL A 202 10.73 -2.24 -2.60
CA VAL A 202 9.44 -1.53 -2.71
C VAL A 202 9.60 -0.39 -3.70
N ALA A 203 8.78 -0.36 -4.76
CA ALA A 203 8.84 0.70 -5.76
C ALA A 203 7.56 1.55 -5.73
N ILE A 204 7.66 2.79 -5.27
CA ILE A 204 6.57 3.76 -5.21
C ILE A 204 6.65 4.68 -6.43
N PHE A 205 5.56 4.74 -7.20
CA PHE A 205 5.39 5.68 -8.28
C PHE A 205 4.31 6.70 -7.89
N ILE A 206 4.69 7.94 -7.77
CA ILE A 206 3.76 9.05 -7.53
C ILE A 206 3.18 9.49 -8.87
N ASN A 207 1.87 9.74 -8.91
CA ASN A 207 1.21 10.15 -10.12
C ASN A 207 0.19 11.28 -9.86
N GLN A 208 -0.03 12.10 -10.85
CA GLN A 208 -1.02 13.17 -10.79
C GLN A 208 -2.34 12.69 -11.39
N LEU A 209 -3.43 13.35 -11.05
CA LEU A 209 -4.72 13.19 -11.72
C LEU A 209 -4.83 14.18 -12.88
N ARG A 210 -5.45 13.73 -13.96
CA ARG A 210 -5.85 14.53 -15.11
C ARG A 210 -7.31 14.22 -15.43
N GLU A 211 -8.01 15.16 -15.97
CA GLU A 211 -9.37 14.97 -16.45
C GLU A 211 -9.38 14.71 -17.94
N LYS A 212 -10.15 13.72 -18.36
CA LYS A 212 -10.41 13.46 -19.78
C LYS A 212 -11.47 14.43 -20.28
N VAL A 213 -11.10 15.23 -21.26
CA VAL A 213 -12.04 16.12 -21.94
C VAL A 213 -13.10 15.30 -22.68
N GLY A 214 -14.37 15.71 -22.56
CA GLY A 214 -15.49 15.12 -23.30
C GLY A 214 -16.13 13.87 -22.68
N VAL A 215 -15.76 13.46 -21.48
CA VAL A 215 -16.44 12.38 -20.75
C VAL A 215 -17.67 12.92 -20.05
N MET A 216 -18.87 12.68 -20.64
CA MET A 216 -20.14 13.11 -20.05
C MET A 216 -20.69 12.14 -19.01
N PHE A 217 -20.31 10.86 -19.06
CA PHE A 217 -20.76 9.81 -18.14
C PHE A 217 -19.59 8.98 -17.62
N GLY A 218 -19.65 8.58 -16.34
CA GLY A 218 -18.61 7.83 -15.66
C GLY A 218 -17.54 8.72 -15.02
N ASN A 219 -16.40 8.14 -14.62
CA ASN A 219 -15.32 8.89 -13.97
C ASN A 219 -14.36 9.49 -15.03
N PRO A 220 -14.28 10.81 -15.17
CA PRO A 220 -13.37 11.48 -16.09
C PRO A 220 -11.90 11.40 -15.65
N GLU A 221 -11.64 11.13 -14.37
CA GLU A 221 -10.29 11.15 -13.82
C GLU A 221 -9.41 10.03 -14.41
N THR A 222 -8.20 10.39 -14.76
CA THR A 222 -7.17 9.46 -15.25
C THR A 222 -5.80 9.88 -14.78
N THR A 223 -4.84 8.95 -14.79
CA THR A 223 -3.44 9.23 -14.51
C THR A 223 -2.62 9.18 -15.79
N PRO A 224 -1.61 10.06 -16.00
CA PRO A 224 -0.66 10.00 -17.11
C PRO A 224 0.21 8.73 -17.10
N GLY A 225 1.02 8.51 -18.14
CA GLY A 225 1.85 7.32 -18.28
C GLY A 225 1.14 6.09 -18.83
N GLY A 226 -0.11 6.23 -19.30
CA GLY A 226 -0.88 5.14 -19.91
C GLY A 226 -1.47 4.14 -18.90
N ARG A 227 -1.71 2.90 -19.36
CA ARG A 227 -2.36 1.86 -18.54
C ARG A 227 -1.38 0.92 -17.83
N ALA A 228 -0.10 0.89 -18.23
CA ALA A 228 0.84 -0.12 -17.75
C ALA A 228 1.00 -0.09 -16.23
N LEU A 229 1.27 1.07 -15.65
CA LEU A 229 1.45 1.21 -14.20
C LEU A 229 0.22 0.71 -13.42
N LYS A 230 -0.99 1.04 -13.88
CA LYS A 230 -2.25 0.58 -13.24
C LYS A 230 -2.37 -0.95 -13.19
N PHE A 231 -1.85 -1.67 -14.20
CA PHE A 231 -1.87 -3.13 -14.25
C PHE A 231 -0.74 -3.73 -13.41
N TYR A 232 0.48 -3.19 -13.50
CA TYR A 232 1.65 -3.69 -12.79
C TYR A 232 1.59 -3.41 -11.30
N ALA A 233 1.06 -2.28 -10.87
CA ALA A 233 0.89 -1.95 -9.45
C ALA A 233 0.13 -3.04 -8.70
N SER A 234 0.69 -3.48 -7.58
CA SER A 234 0.03 -4.40 -6.64
C SER A 234 -0.88 -3.66 -5.68
N VAL A 235 -0.52 -2.43 -5.33
CA VAL A 235 -1.30 -1.51 -4.51
C VAL A 235 -1.47 -0.20 -5.28
N ARG A 236 -2.67 0.37 -5.24
CA ARG A 236 -2.95 1.73 -5.72
C ARG A 236 -3.68 2.50 -4.64
N MET A 237 -3.17 3.69 -4.35
CA MET A 237 -3.65 4.57 -3.30
C MET A 237 -4.12 5.89 -3.90
N ASP A 238 -5.38 6.22 -3.70
CA ASP A 238 -5.96 7.53 -4.02
C ASP A 238 -5.83 8.43 -2.80
N VAL A 239 -5.05 9.51 -2.92
CA VAL A 239 -4.71 10.43 -1.84
C VAL A 239 -5.41 11.76 -2.09
N ARG A 240 -6.35 12.14 -1.20
CA ARG A 240 -7.14 13.36 -1.35
C ARG A 240 -7.11 14.18 -0.07
N GLY A 241 -6.71 15.44 -0.19
CA GLY A 241 -6.89 16.41 0.88
C GLY A 241 -8.38 16.63 1.14
N ASN A 242 -8.77 16.64 2.42
CA ASN A 242 -10.14 16.81 2.86
C ASN A 242 -10.29 18.17 3.58
N THR A 243 -10.37 18.15 4.89
CA THR A 243 -10.66 19.33 5.72
C THR A 243 -9.37 20.01 6.15
N GLN A 244 -9.37 21.35 6.20
CA GLN A 244 -8.27 22.12 6.77
C GLN A 244 -8.30 22.02 8.30
N ILE A 245 -7.14 21.80 8.91
CA ILE A 245 -6.96 21.77 10.36
C ILE A 245 -6.60 23.19 10.81
N LYS A 246 -7.41 23.74 11.72
CA LYS A 246 -7.15 25.03 12.35
C LYS A 246 -6.21 24.87 13.53
N GLY A 247 -5.32 25.82 13.72
CA GLY A 247 -4.49 25.87 14.91
C GLY A 247 -5.30 26.16 16.18
N THR A 248 -4.64 26.05 17.33
CA THR A 248 -5.21 26.37 18.65
C THR A 248 -4.49 27.57 19.27
N GLY A 249 -5.08 28.20 20.27
CA GLY A 249 -4.49 29.36 20.95
C GLY A 249 -4.23 30.51 19.99
N ASP A 250 -3.00 30.99 19.92
CA ASP A 250 -2.58 32.13 19.08
C ASP A 250 -2.66 31.85 17.58
N LYS A 251 -2.72 30.58 17.18
CA LYS A 251 -2.81 30.14 15.77
C LYS A 251 -4.23 29.75 15.35
N LYS A 252 -5.28 30.02 16.13
CA LYS A 252 -6.66 29.55 15.89
C LYS A 252 -7.23 29.95 14.53
N ASP A 253 -6.77 31.05 13.95
CA ASP A 253 -7.23 31.54 12.64
C ASP A 253 -6.34 31.08 11.48
N GLN A 254 -5.26 30.35 11.77
CA GLN A 254 -4.34 29.83 10.76
C GLN A 254 -4.65 28.36 10.45
N ASN A 255 -4.48 27.99 9.19
CA ASN A 255 -4.47 26.59 8.80
C ASN A 255 -3.10 26.02 9.12
N VAL A 256 -3.04 25.07 10.04
CA VAL A 256 -1.80 24.42 10.49
C VAL A 256 -1.58 23.04 9.87
N GLY A 257 -2.60 22.52 9.19
CA GLY A 257 -2.54 21.20 8.55
C GLY A 257 -3.80 20.93 7.76
N LYS A 258 -3.91 19.70 7.30
CA LYS A 258 -5.11 19.19 6.65
C LYS A 258 -5.33 17.71 6.96
N GLU A 259 -6.58 17.31 7.09
CA GLU A 259 -6.95 15.91 6.97
C GLU A 259 -6.73 15.45 5.53
N THR A 260 -6.16 14.29 5.38
CA THR A 260 -5.93 13.66 4.10
C THR A 260 -6.51 12.25 4.11
N LYS A 261 -7.40 11.98 3.19
CA LYS A 261 -8.00 10.67 2.99
C LYS A 261 -7.16 9.87 2.02
N VAL A 262 -6.77 8.68 2.44
CA VAL A 262 -6.01 7.71 1.64
C VAL A 262 -6.89 6.48 1.43
N LYS A 263 -7.31 6.25 0.19
CA LYS A 263 -8.15 5.11 -0.20
C LYS A 263 -7.34 4.08 -0.96
N ILE A 264 -7.39 2.84 -0.51
CA ILE A 264 -6.71 1.71 -1.17
C ILE A 264 -7.63 1.17 -2.27
N VAL A 265 -7.52 1.70 -3.48
CA VAL A 265 -8.43 1.36 -4.60
C VAL A 265 -8.07 0.06 -5.31
N LYS A 266 -6.85 -0.43 -5.12
CA LYS A 266 -6.38 -1.73 -5.60
C LYS A 266 -5.41 -2.32 -4.59
N ASN A 267 -5.59 -3.60 -4.29
CA ASN A 267 -4.68 -4.34 -3.44
C ASN A 267 -4.66 -5.82 -3.88
N LYS A 268 -3.46 -6.36 -4.13
CA LYS A 268 -3.27 -7.77 -4.52
C LYS A 268 -2.84 -8.66 -3.34
N VAL A 269 -2.59 -8.08 -2.16
CA VAL A 269 -2.07 -8.80 -0.99
C VAL A 269 -3.04 -8.82 0.20
N ALA A 270 -4.08 -7.98 0.16
CA ALA A 270 -5.14 -7.93 1.15
C ALA A 270 -6.44 -7.41 0.49
N PRO A 271 -7.62 -7.47 1.15
CA PRO A 271 -8.85 -6.91 0.63
C PRO A 271 -8.72 -5.40 0.34
N PRO A 272 -9.10 -4.94 -0.87
CA PRO A 272 -9.04 -3.53 -1.25
C PRO A 272 -10.19 -2.71 -0.64
N PHE A 273 -10.23 -1.42 -0.99
CA PHE A 273 -11.24 -0.40 -0.67
C PHE A 273 -11.32 0.05 0.79
N LYS A 274 -10.34 -0.34 1.61
CA LYS A 274 -10.15 0.28 2.91
C LYS A 274 -9.65 1.71 2.76
N GLU A 275 -9.96 2.53 3.75
CA GLU A 275 -9.62 3.95 3.80
C GLU A 275 -8.89 4.27 5.10
N ALA A 276 -7.92 5.16 5.02
CA ALA A 276 -7.27 5.79 6.16
C ALA A 276 -7.51 7.31 6.08
N VAL A 277 -7.68 7.94 7.22
CA VAL A 277 -7.65 9.39 7.35
C VAL A 277 -6.42 9.74 8.18
N VAL A 278 -5.59 10.62 7.68
CA VAL A 278 -4.37 11.06 8.36
C VAL A 278 -4.35 12.58 8.45
N GLU A 279 -3.89 13.11 9.58
CA GLU A 279 -3.62 14.53 9.76
C GLU A 279 -2.23 14.84 9.23
N ILE A 280 -2.13 15.62 8.15
CA ILE A 280 -0.85 16.14 7.64
C ILE A 280 -0.66 17.56 8.17
N MET A 281 0.26 17.73 9.11
CA MET A 281 0.64 19.00 9.68
C MET A 281 1.68 19.69 8.79
N TYR A 282 1.50 20.98 8.55
CA TYR A 282 2.41 21.73 7.68
C TYR A 282 3.79 21.88 8.34
N GLY A 283 4.83 21.46 7.63
CA GLY A 283 6.22 21.45 8.14
C GLY A 283 6.59 20.24 9.02
N GLU A 284 5.61 19.40 9.43
CA GLU A 284 5.83 18.29 10.36
C GLU A 284 5.42 16.92 9.75
N GLY A 285 4.56 16.93 8.73
CA GLY A 285 4.07 15.71 8.08
C GLY A 285 2.91 15.04 8.81
N ILE A 286 2.82 13.71 8.73
CA ILE A 286 1.73 12.93 9.33
C ILE A 286 1.85 12.93 10.85
N SER A 287 0.77 13.32 11.54
CA SER A 287 0.66 13.35 13.00
C SER A 287 0.55 11.94 13.57
N ARG A 288 1.68 11.29 13.84
CA ARG A 288 1.71 9.92 14.42
C ARG A 288 1.03 9.83 15.78
N THR A 289 1.22 10.84 16.62
CA THR A 289 0.52 10.93 17.91
C THR A 289 -0.98 11.10 17.77
N GLY A 290 -1.41 11.84 16.72
CA GLY A 290 -2.82 11.98 16.35
C GLY A 290 -3.44 10.63 15.97
N GLU A 291 -2.77 9.85 15.13
CA GLU A 291 -3.21 8.51 14.76
C GLU A 291 -3.39 7.60 15.99
N LEU A 292 -2.42 7.60 16.91
CA LEU A 292 -2.51 6.78 18.12
C LEU A 292 -3.67 7.18 19.03
N ILE A 293 -3.89 8.49 19.22
CA ILE A 293 -5.02 8.99 20.03
C ILE A 293 -6.35 8.58 19.42
N GLU A 294 -6.50 8.75 18.10
CA GLU A 294 -7.74 8.42 17.41
C GLU A 294 -8.02 6.92 17.42
N ILE A 295 -7.07 6.12 16.93
CA ILE A 295 -7.23 4.67 16.83
C ILE A 295 -7.33 4.05 18.24
N GLY A 296 -6.43 4.47 19.14
CA GLY A 296 -6.43 3.97 20.54
C GLY A 296 -7.72 4.29 21.28
N SER A 297 -8.34 5.46 21.02
CA SER A 297 -9.63 5.81 21.59
C SER A 297 -10.78 4.97 21.02
N ASN A 298 -10.77 4.74 19.71
CA ASN A 298 -11.77 3.92 19.03
C ASN A 298 -11.73 2.45 19.49
N LEU A 299 -10.55 1.95 19.86
CA LEU A 299 -10.34 0.60 20.38
C LEU A 299 -10.52 0.49 21.91
N GLY A 300 -10.74 1.61 22.61
CA GLY A 300 -10.82 1.62 24.08
C GLY A 300 -9.47 1.40 24.79
N ILE A 301 -8.36 1.33 24.06
CA ILE A 301 -7.00 1.28 24.62
C ILE A 301 -6.72 2.59 25.36
N ILE A 302 -7.11 3.71 24.76
CA ILE A 302 -7.11 5.03 25.40
C ILE A 302 -8.56 5.34 25.77
N GLN A 303 -8.83 5.55 27.06
CA GLN A 303 -10.17 5.90 27.53
C GLN A 303 -10.42 7.39 27.27
N LYS A 304 -11.60 7.71 26.71
CA LYS A 304 -12.06 9.07 26.49
C LYS A 304 -13.34 9.34 27.29
N ALA A 305 -13.26 10.24 28.25
CA ALA A 305 -14.38 10.66 29.08
C ALA A 305 -14.58 12.19 28.93
N GLY A 306 -15.56 12.58 28.12
CA GLY A 306 -15.76 13.98 27.74
C GLY A 306 -14.52 14.54 27.04
N ALA A 307 -13.90 15.59 27.59
CA ALA A 307 -12.68 16.18 27.05
C ALA A 307 -11.39 15.50 27.55
N TRP A 308 -11.46 14.55 28.47
CA TRP A 308 -10.30 13.92 29.08
C TRP A 308 -9.92 12.62 28.39
N TYR A 309 -8.62 12.46 28.14
CA TYR A 309 -8.00 11.23 27.69
C TYR A 309 -7.22 10.61 28.85
N SER A 310 -7.29 9.29 29.01
CA SER A 310 -6.57 8.52 30.03
C SER A 310 -6.06 7.20 29.47
N TYR A 311 -4.94 6.76 30.01
CA TYR A 311 -4.30 5.49 29.67
C TYR A 311 -3.86 4.79 30.95
N ASN A 312 -4.17 3.50 31.11
CA ASN A 312 -3.93 2.71 32.33
C ASN A 312 -4.42 3.40 33.63
N GLY A 313 -5.53 4.15 33.56
CA GLY A 313 -6.09 4.89 34.71
C GLY A 313 -5.47 6.26 34.97
N GLU A 314 -4.39 6.62 34.29
CA GLU A 314 -3.74 7.92 34.40
C GLU A 314 -4.25 8.90 33.33
N LYS A 315 -4.46 10.16 33.71
CA LYS A 315 -4.86 11.21 32.78
C LYS A 315 -3.68 11.62 31.90
N ILE A 316 -3.80 11.49 30.59
CA ILE A 316 -2.77 11.86 29.62
C ILE A 316 -3.02 13.21 28.95
N GLY A 317 -4.22 13.81 29.09
CA GLY A 317 -4.48 15.15 28.59
C GLY A 317 -5.95 15.54 28.61
N GLN A 318 -6.21 16.84 28.71
CA GLN A 318 -7.52 17.44 28.45
C GLN A 318 -7.52 18.02 27.04
N GLY A 319 -8.33 17.45 26.15
CA GLY A 319 -8.31 17.73 24.72
C GLY A 319 -7.26 16.95 23.95
N SER A 320 -7.48 16.76 22.65
CA SER A 320 -6.62 15.96 21.77
C SER A 320 -5.19 16.49 21.71
N GLU A 321 -5.01 17.81 21.64
CA GLU A 321 -3.68 18.43 21.51
C GLU A 321 -2.79 18.19 22.74
N ASN A 322 -3.36 18.24 23.95
CA ASN A 322 -2.61 17.94 25.17
C ASN A 322 -2.25 16.45 25.26
N ALA A 323 -3.15 15.57 24.81
CA ALA A 323 -2.87 14.14 24.76
C ALA A 323 -1.80 13.81 23.72
N LYS A 324 -1.81 14.44 22.53
CA LYS A 324 -0.77 14.32 21.51
C LYS A 324 0.59 14.77 22.06
N LYS A 325 0.62 15.90 22.74
CA LYS A 325 1.85 16.42 23.37
C LYS A 325 2.38 15.46 24.43
N PHE A 326 1.48 14.94 25.31
CA PHE A 326 1.87 13.95 26.31
C PHE A 326 2.53 12.72 25.69
N LEU A 327 1.96 12.17 24.58
CA LEU A 327 2.55 11.03 23.88
C LEU A 327 3.89 11.38 23.22
N ALA A 328 4.05 12.58 22.70
CA ALA A 328 5.33 13.05 22.16
C ALA A 328 6.43 13.14 23.23
N ASP A 329 6.06 13.59 24.44
CA ASP A 329 6.97 13.74 25.59
C ASP A 329 7.23 12.39 26.30
N ASN A 330 6.44 11.33 26.01
CA ASN A 330 6.54 10.00 26.64
C ASN A 330 6.65 8.86 25.60
N PRO A 331 7.82 8.69 24.94
CA PRO A 331 8.01 7.70 23.86
C PRO A 331 7.69 6.26 24.27
N ALA A 332 7.99 5.86 25.52
CA ALA A 332 7.71 4.50 26.00
C ALA A 332 6.20 4.18 26.01
N ILE A 333 5.37 5.16 26.42
CA ILE A 333 3.91 5.02 26.39
C ILE A 333 3.40 5.01 24.94
N PHE A 334 3.98 5.86 24.09
CA PHE A 334 3.70 5.88 22.65
C PHE A 334 3.93 4.50 22.04
N ASP A 335 5.11 3.91 22.25
CA ASP A 335 5.48 2.61 21.69
C ASP A 335 4.60 1.47 22.24
N GLU A 336 4.22 1.54 23.53
CA GLU A 336 3.33 0.56 24.14
C GLU A 336 1.92 0.59 23.50
N ILE A 337 1.37 1.78 23.30
CA ILE A 337 0.05 1.96 22.65
C ILE A 337 0.13 1.54 21.18
N ASP A 338 1.16 1.96 20.44
CA ASP A 338 1.38 1.57 19.02
C ASP A 338 1.42 0.03 18.92
N ARG A 339 2.19 -0.63 19.79
CA ARG A 339 2.27 -2.09 19.81
C ARG A 339 0.91 -2.74 20.08
N LYS A 340 0.15 -2.27 21.08
CA LYS A 340 -1.20 -2.81 21.39
C LYS A 340 -2.13 -2.69 20.20
N ILE A 341 -2.10 -1.54 19.50
CA ILE A 341 -2.91 -1.34 18.30
C ILE A 341 -2.47 -2.29 17.18
N ARG A 342 -1.16 -2.43 16.93
CA ARG A 342 -0.63 -3.33 15.89
C ARG A 342 -0.98 -4.79 16.17
N VAL A 343 -0.92 -5.24 17.43
CA VAL A 343 -1.35 -6.58 17.85
C VAL A 343 -2.84 -6.76 17.58
N HIS A 344 -3.68 -5.79 17.99
CA HIS A 344 -5.14 -5.86 17.79
C HIS A 344 -5.49 -6.05 16.29
N TYR A 345 -4.80 -5.37 15.38
CA TYR A 345 -5.02 -5.52 13.94
C TYR A 345 -4.27 -6.70 13.31
N GLY A 346 -3.55 -7.51 14.10
CA GLY A 346 -2.77 -8.65 13.62
C GLY A 346 -1.59 -8.27 12.71
N LEU A 347 -1.08 -7.04 12.82
CA LEU A 347 0.06 -6.55 12.06
C LEU A 347 1.38 -7.11 12.60
N ILE A 348 1.43 -7.37 13.90
CA ILE A 348 2.53 -8.04 14.60
C ILE A 348 1.99 -9.16 15.49
N GLU A 349 2.84 -10.10 15.86
CA GLU A 349 2.48 -11.18 16.78
C GLU A 349 2.44 -10.68 18.24
N ALA A 350 1.55 -11.25 19.03
CA ALA A 350 1.48 -10.98 20.46
C ALA A 350 2.56 -11.81 21.16
N ASP A 351 3.75 -11.27 21.32
CA ASP A 351 4.77 -11.90 22.17
C ASP A 351 4.37 -11.71 23.65
N GLY A 352 3.90 -12.76 24.31
CA GLY A 352 3.90 -12.92 25.75
C GLY A 352 3.20 -11.83 26.59
N VAL A 353 2.13 -11.20 26.12
CA VAL A 353 1.26 -10.37 26.96
C VAL A 353 0.14 -11.25 27.47
N GLU A 354 0.07 -11.46 28.80
CA GLU A 354 -1.12 -12.01 29.45
C GLU A 354 -2.36 -11.26 28.95
N GLU A 355 -3.32 -11.99 28.40
CA GLU A 355 -4.63 -11.46 28.02
C GLU A 355 -5.27 -10.82 29.27
N VAL A 356 -5.26 -9.51 29.33
CA VAL A 356 -6.24 -8.81 30.15
C VAL A 356 -7.56 -9.00 29.43
N ALA A 357 -8.36 -9.90 29.95
CA ALA A 357 -9.71 -10.18 29.49
C ALA A 357 -10.51 -8.86 29.46
N THR A 358 -10.62 -8.26 28.30
CA THR A 358 -11.67 -7.27 28.03
C THR A 358 -12.96 -8.05 27.89
N GLU A 359 -13.92 -7.80 28.80
CA GLU A 359 -15.30 -8.28 28.68
C GLU A 359 -15.77 -8.00 27.24
N GLU A 360 -16.17 -9.05 26.55
CA GLU A 360 -16.74 -9.00 25.22
C GLU A 360 -17.95 -8.04 25.22
N ALA A 361 -17.84 -6.96 24.47
CA ALA A 361 -19.02 -6.22 24.07
C ALA A 361 -19.88 -7.16 23.21
N PRO A 362 -21.20 -7.23 23.43
CA PRO A 362 -22.05 -8.17 22.73
C PRO A 362 -22.02 -7.86 21.23
N VAL A 363 -21.54 -8.82 20.46
CA VAL A 363 -21.69 -8.85 19.00
C VAL A 363 -23.19 -9.01 18.75
N VAL A 364 -23.84 -7.94 18.31
CA VAL A 364 -25.19 -8.02 17.77
C VAL A 364 -25.05 -8.74 16.41
N ALA A 365 -25.22 -10.05 16.46
CA ALA A 365 -25.46 -10.84 15.26
C ALA A 365 -26.87 -10.49 14.79
N GLU A 366 -27.01 -9.57 13.85
CA GLU A 366 -28.22 -9.47 13.04
C GLU A 366 -28.32 -10.73 12.19
N GLU A 367 -29.32 -11.52 12.52
CA GLU A 367 -29.79 -12.65 11.74
C GLU A 367 -30.13 -12.20 10.33
N ILE A 368 -29.29 -12.61 9.36
CA ILE A 368 -29.71 -12.66 7.97
C ILE A 368 -30.27 -14.07 7.75
N GLN A 369 -31.51 -14.28 8.18
CA GLN A 369 -32.35 -15.39 7.77
C GLN A 369 -33.30 -14.92 6.67
N ASP A 370 -33.25 -15.65 5.57
CA ASP A 370 -34.28 -15.81 4.54
C ASP A 370 -34.69 -14.61 3.68
N VAL A 371 -33.99 -14.42 2.54
CA VAL A 371 -34.67 -14.07 1.29
C VAL A 371 -34.14 -14.99 0.19
N ILE A 372 -34.63 -16.22 0.17
CA ILE A 372 -34.74 -17.02 -1.05
C ILE A 372 -36.05 -16.60 -1.69
N LEU A 373 -36.03 -15.70 -2.66
CA LEU A 373 -37.16 -15.40 -3.50
C LEU A 373 -37.08 -16.26 -4.76
N ASP A 374 -38.11 -17.06 -4.92
CA ASP A 374 -38.50 -17.82 -6.11
C ASP A 374 -38.25 -17.04 -7.40
N LEU A 375 -37.37 -17.56 -8.25
CA LEU A 375 -37.25 -17.22 -9.65
C LEU A 375 -37.73 -18.42 -10.51
N ASP A 376 -39.00 -18.76 -10.36
CA ASP A 376 -39.76 -19.50 -11.36
C ASP A 376 -40.87 -18.58 -11.88
N GLY A 377 -40.57 -17.81 -12.91
CA GLY A 377 -41.48 -16.99 -13.67
C GLY A 377 -41.11 -17.09 -15.15
N GLY A 378 -41.77 -18.03 -15.84
CA GLY A 378 -41.60 -18.27 -17.25
C GLY A 378 -41.86 -17.02 -18.11
N ILE A 379 -41.00 -16.82 -19.09
CA ILE A 379 -41.18 -15.85 -20.17
C ILE A 379 -42.02 -16.57 -21.25
N GLU A 380 -43.31 -16.24 -21.35
CA GLU A 380 -44.08 -16.49 -22.53
C GLU A 380 -43.70 -15.47 -23.61
N LEU A 381 -43.26 -15.97 -24.76
CA LEU A 381 -43.10 -15.19 -25.97
C LEU A 381 -44.48 -15.20 -26.67
N GLU A 382 -45.14 -14.05 -26.76
CA GLU A 382 -46.20 -13.81 -27.73
C GLU A 382 -45.66 -13.04 -28.95
N ASP A 383 -46.20 -13.39 -30.11
CA ASP A 383 -45.88 -13.02 -31.49
C ASP A 383 -45.66 -11.54 -31.82
#